data_e2bc0f8f1bf2e4883f91ca7a64d3b065
#
_entry.id   e2bc0f8f1bf2e4883f91ca7a64d3b065
#
_cell.length_a   1.000
_cell.length_b   1.000
_cell.length_c   1.000
_cell.angle_alpha   90.00
_cell.angle_beta   90.00
_cell.angle_gamma   90.00
#
_symmetry.space_group_name_H-M   'P 1'
#
loop_
_entity.id
_entity.type
_entity.pdbx_description
1 polymer ?
#
loop_
_entity_poly.entity_id
_entity_poly.type
_entity_poly.pdbx_seq_one_letter_code
_entity_poly.pdbx_strand_id
1 'polypeptide(L)'
;FCPNARDAFDEGILIPPVKIVERGELRRDIEGIYLRASRKPYLVALDLRAQIAGNNTAKRRILGLVQRYGADTVKGVMRKIIDNAEAAFVAKLAKVPDGTWRERSYVEVAYVGDRKTYQVMLTMRKQGDKLIFDNAGTADQVGAINTTYSGWRGSLMTAINELLCWDQLYAIGGALRHI
;
A
#
# COMPACT_ATOMS: atom_id res chain seq x y z
N PHE A 1 12.56 -7.61 7.65
CA PHE A 1 11.63 -8.12 8.66
C PHE A 1 12.40 -8.53 9.91
N CYS A 2 12.01 -8.03 11.08
CA CYS A 2 12.57 -8.36 12.38
C CYS A 2 11.51 -9.09 13.22
N PRO A 3 11.59 -10.44 13.32
CA PRO A 3 10.54 -11.23 13.97
C PRO A 3 10.43 -11.01 15.47
N ASN A 4 11.42 -10.35 16.08
CA ASN A 4 11.43 -10.03 17.52
C ASN A 4 11.15 -8.54 17.79
N ALA A 5 10.81 -7.76 16.77
CA ALA A 5 10.46 -6.36 16.96
C ALA A 5 9.17 -6.23 17.78
N ARG A 6 9.20 -5.39 18.79
CA ARG A 6 8.03 -5.07 19.63
C ARG A 6 7.31 -3.82 19.11
N ASP A 7 8.06 -2.95 18.47
CA ASP A 7 7.57 -1.73 17.89
C ASP A 7 8.48 -1.26 16.73
N ALA A 8 8.15 -0.14 16.11
CA ALA A 8 8.89 0.40 14.97
C ALA A 8 10.35 0.76 15.30
N PHE A 9 10.70 1.03 16.55
CA PHE A 9 12.07 1.37 16.94
C PHE A 9 12.98 0.15 16.98
N ASP A 10 12.42 -1.04 17.22
CA ASP A 10 13.15 -2.30 17.17
C ASP A 10 13.46 -2.74 15.70
N GLU A 11 12.78 -2.17 14.71
CA GLU A 11 12.97 -2.53 13.29
C GLU A 11 14.14 -1.81 12.62
N GLY A 12 14.75 -0.85 13.28
CA GLY A 12 15.92 -0.12 12.78
C GLY A 12 15.76 1.40 12.89
N ILE A 13 16.62 2.13 12.19
CA ILE A 13 16.59 3.60 12.22
C ILE A 13 15.41 4.11 11.42
N LEU A 14 14.55 4.88 12.08
CA LEU A 14 13.46 5.59 11.43
C LEU A 14 14.02 6.81 10.70
N ILE A 15 13.98 6.79 9.38
CA ILE A 15 14.42 7.89 8.53
C ILE A 15 13.17 8.71 8.14
N PRO A 16 13.10 10.00 8.50
CA PRO A 16 11.99 10.85 8.08
C PRO A 16 12.01 11.06 6.55
N PRO A 17 10.94 11.60 5.94
CA PRO A 17 10.94 11.96 4.54
C PRO A 17 12.06 12.97 4.23
N VAL A 18 13.11 12.49 3.57
CA VAL A 18 14.26 13.30 3.16
C VAL A 18 14.54 13.13 1.67
N LYS A 19 15.07 14.17 1.04
CA LYS A 19 15.47 14.09 -0.36
C LYS A 19 16.76 13.28 -0.47
N ILE A 20 16.69 12.12 -1.10
CA ILE A 20 17.86 11.30 -1.43
C ILE A 20 18.53 11.73 -2.73
N VAL A 21 17.75 12.30 -3.64
CA VAL A 21 18.25 12.95 -4.87
C VAL A 21 17.78 14.40 -4.84
N GLU A 22 18.69 15.33 -5.00
CA GLU A 22 18.40 16.74 -5.06
C GLU A 22 19.06 17.36 -6.29
N ARG A 23 18.28 18.10 -7.10
CA ARG A 23 18.72 18.71 -8.35
C ARG A 23 19.40 17.74 -9.35
N GLY A 24 18.98 16.47 -9.31
CA GLY A 24 19.53 15.41 -10.16
C GLY A 24 20.75 14.69 -9.60
N GLU A 25 21.27 15.12 -8.46
CA GLU A 25 22.43 14.54 -7.81
C GLU A 25 22.05 13.73 -6.57
N LEU A 26 22.72 12.58 -6.40
CA LEU A 26 22.54 11.72 -5.25
C LEU A 26 23.21 12.33 -4.03
N ARG A 27 22.46 12.54 -2.96
CA ARG A 27 22.97 13.00 -1.68
C ARG A 27 23.70 11.87 -0.96
N ARG A 28 25.03 11.90 -1.02
CA ARG A 28 25.89 10.86 -0.45
C ARG A 28 25.83 10.76 1.07
N ASP A 29 25.55 11.88 1.75
CA ASP A 29 25.32 11.93 3.20
C ASP A 29 24.08 11.12 3.60
N ILE A 30 22.97 11.32 2.89
CA ILE A 30 21.71 10.60 3.12
C ILE A 30 21.82 9.13 2.68
N GLU A 31 22.44 8.88 1.52
CA GLU A 31 22.74 7.51 1.08
C GLU A 31 23.54 6.75 2.15
N GLY A 32 24.58 7.39 2.71
CA GLY A 32 25.42 6.79 3.75
C GLY A 32 24.65 6.41 5.01
N ILE A 33 23.73 7.26 5.47
CA ILE A 33 22.84 6.97 6.61
C ILE A 33 21.93 5.78 6.27
N TYR A 34 21.27 5.83 5.13
CA TYR A 34 20.33 4.80 4.69
C TYR A 34 20.97 3.42 4.56
N LEU A 35 22.16 3.34 3.95
CA LEU A 35 22.87 2.08 3.76
C LEU A 35 23.39 1.50 5.07
N ARG A 36 23.93 2.35 5.97
CA ARG A 36 24.47 1.92 7.26
C ARG A 36 23.38 1.46 8.24
N ALA A 37 22.12 1.84 8.02
CA ALA A 37 21.00 1.34 8.79
C ALA A 37 20.70 -0.14 8.50
N SER A 38 21.26 -0.73 7.43
CA SER A 38 21.00 -2.10 7.02
C SER A 38 22.16 -3.04 7.35
N ARG A 39 21.84 -4.29 7.72
CA ARG A 39 22.82 -5.38 7.83
C ARG A 39 23.36 -5.86 6.47
N LYS A 40 22.70 -5.49 5.38
CA LYS A 40 23.06 -5.87 4.00
C LYS A 40 23.19 -4.61 3.12
N PRO A 41 24.12 -3.69 3.46
CA PRO A 41 24.22 -2.39 2.78
C PRO A 41 24.40 -2.50 1.27
N TYR A 42 25.11 -3.52 0.80
CA TYR A 42 25.31 -3.77 -0.62
C TYR A 42 23.98 -4.04 -1.36
N LEU A 43 23.11 -4.90 -0.82
CA LEU A 43 21.81 -5.20 -1.43
C LEU A 43 20.89 -3.99 -1.40
N VAL A 44 20.84 -3.30 -0.26
CA VAL A 44 20.03 -2.09 -0.11
C VAL A 44 20.51 -0.97 -1.05
N ALA A 45 21.83 -0.89 -1.33
CA ALA A 45 22.36 0.04 -2.32
C ALA A 45 21.88 -0.27 -3.74
N LEU A 46 21.80 -1.55 -4.11
CA LEU A 46 21.25 -1.96 -5.41
C LEU A 46 19.76 -1.61 -5.51
N ASP A 47 18.98 -1.91 -4.48
CA ASP A 47 17.55 -1.60 -4.44
C ASP A 47 17.30 -0.08 -4.53
N LEU A 48 18.07 0.73 -3.79
CA LEU A 48 17.97 2.18 -3.86
C LEU A 48 18.25 2.71 -5.27
N ARG A 49 19.31 2.22 -5.91
CA ARG A 49 19.63 2.61 -7.29
C ARG A 49 18.57 2.16 -8.28
N ALA A 50 18.02 0.96 -8.11
CA ALA A 50 16.92 0.47 -8.92
C ALA A 50 15.68 1.35 -8.79
N GLN A 51 15.30 1.79 -7.58
CA GLN A 51 14.21 2.71 -7.34
C GLN A 51 14.44 4.07 -8.00
N ILE A 52 15.66 4.63 -7.89
CA ILE A 52 16.02 5.90 -8.56
C ILE A 52 15.93 5.75 -10.08
N ALA A 53 16.47 4.65 -10.63
CA ALA A 53 16.41 4.37 -12.06
C ALA A 53 14.98 4.18 -12.56
N GLY A 54 14.14 3.49 -11.78
CA GLY A 54 12.71 3.32 -12.05
C GLY A 54 11.97 4.66 -12.11
N ASN A 55 12.18 5.54 -11.12
CA ASN A 55 11.61 6.88 -11.10
C ASN A 55 12.07 7.74 -12.29
N ASN A 56 13.34 7.68 -12.66
CA ASN A 56 13.87 8.40 -13.82
C ASN A 56 13.26 7.88 -15.13
N THR A 57 13.04 6.57 -15.22
CA THR A 57 12.39 5.97 -16.40
C THR A 57 10.93 6.38 -16.49
N ALA A 58 10.18 6.33 -15.38
CA ALA A 58 8.79 6.80 -15.33
C ALA A 58 8.68 8.28 -15.71
N LYS A 59 9.54 9.14 -15.14
CA LYS A 59 9.61 10.56 -15.50
C LYS A 59 9.80 10.75 -17.00
N ARG A 60 10.80 10.09 -17.60
CA ARG A 60 11.10 10.19 -19.03
C ARG A 60 9.91 9.75 -19.90
N ARG A 61 9.24 8.65 -19.53
CA ARG A 61 8.08 8.14 -20.25
C ARG A 61 6.88 9.10 -20.18
N ILE A 62 6.58 9.62 -18.98
CA ILE A 62 5.49 10.59 -18.80
C ILE A 62 5.76 11.88 -19.55
N LEU A 63 6.98 12.41 -19.48
CA LEU A 63 7.35 13.62 -20.25
C LEU A 63 7.27 13.38 -21.77
N GLY A 64 7.62 12.19 -22.24
CA GLY A 64 7.43 11.83 -23.65
C GLY A 64 5.97 11.81 -24.07
N LEU A 65 5.06 11.34 -23.20
CA LEU A 65 3.61 11.43 -23.44
C LEU A 65 3.13 12.89 -23.46
N VAL A 66 3.63 13.71 -22.53
CA VAL A 66 3.30 15.15 -22.48
C VAL A 66 3.78 15.87 -23.73
N GLN A 67 4.98 15.58 -24.22
CA GLN A 67 5.48 16.15 -25.46
C GLN A 67 4.63 15.76 -26.67
N ARG A 68 4.16 14.52 -26.73
CA ARG A 68 3.39 13.99 -27.86
C ARG A 68 1.92 14.45 -27.86
N TYR A 69 1.29 14.51 -26.70
CA TYR A 69 -0.16 14.69 -26.58
C TYR A 69 -0.58 15.95 -25.84
N GLY A 70 0.35 16.69 -25.27
CA GLY A 70 0.07 17.83 -24.40
C GLY A 70 -0.24 17.43 -22.96
N ALA A 71 0.08 18.32 -22.02
CA ALA A 71 -0.09 18.05 -20.58
C ALA A 71 -1.56 17.85 -20.17
N ASP A 72 -2.47 18.63 -20.74
CA ASP A 72 -3.89 18.56 -20.40
C ASP A 72 -4.54 17.27 -20.87
N THR A 73 -4.15 16.78 -22.05
CA THR A 73 -4.58 15.47 -22.55
C THR A 73 -4.11 14.36 -21.62
N VAL A 74 -2.84 14.36 -21.25
CA VAL A 74 -2.28 13.33 -20.34
C VAL A 74 -2.99 13.35 -19.00
N LYS A 75 -3.19 14.52 -18.38
CA LYS A 75 -3.95 14.66 -17.14
C LYS A 75 -5.41 14.22 -17.30
N GLY A 76 -6.03 14.56 -18.42
CA GLY A 76 -7.40 14.15 -18.74
C GLY A 76 -7.55 12.65 -18.82
N VAL A 77 -6.61 11.96 -19.48
CA VAL A 77 -6.60 10.49 -19.56
C VAL A 77 -6.39 9.87 -18.19
N MET A 78 -5.48 10.40 -17.36
CA MET A 78 -5.28 9.91 -16.00
C MET A 78 -6.56 9.99 -15.15
N ARG A 79 -7.28 11.12 -15.22
CA ARG A 79 -8.59 11.25 -14.56
C ARG A 79 -9.59 10.25 -15.09
N LYS A 80 -9.69 10.14 -16.42
CA LYS A 80 -10.64 9.23 -17.08
C LYS A 80 -10.40 7.75 -16.71
N ILE A 81 -9.16 7.34 -16.54
CA ILE A 81 -8.82 5.99 -16.07
C ILE A 81 -9.40 5.75 -14.67
N ILE A 82 -9.25 6.71 -13.75
CA ILE A 82 -9.79 6.62 -12.39
C ILE A 82 -11.32 6.59 -12.42
N ASP A 83 -11.95 7.47 -13.18
CA ASP A 83 -13.41 7.55 -13.28
C ASP A 83 -14.02 6.29 -13.92
N ASN A 84 -13.35 5.73 -14.94
CA ASN A 84 -13.78 4.46 -15.53
C ASN A 84 -13.64 3.30 -14.55
N ALA A 85 -12.54 3.26 -13.77
CA ALA A 85 -12.35 2.24 -12.74
C ALA A 85 -13.39 2.36 -11.63
N GLU A 86 -13.74 3.58 -11.22
CA GLU A 86 -14.83 3.83 -10.26
C GLU A 86 -16.17 3.31 -10.79
N ALA A 87 -16.57 3.70 -12.00
CA ALA A 87 -17.82 3.27 -12.59
C ALA A 87 -17.90 1.74 -12.70
N ALA A 88 -16.82 1.09 -13.09
CA ALA A 88 -16.76 -0.35 -13.19
C ALA A 88 -16.81 -1.04 -11.81
N PHE A 89 -16.14 -0.48 -10.80
CA PHE A 89 -16.21 -0.96 -9.43
C PHE A 89 -17.65 -0.88 -8.89
N VAL A 90 -18.30 0.27 -9.03
CA VAL A 90 -19.70 0.48 -8.58
C VAL A 90 -20.64 -0.48 -9.28
N ALA A 91 -20.49 -0.70 -10.59
CA ALA A 91 -21.30 -1.65 -11.34
C ALA A 91 -21.15 -3.11 -10.86
N LYS A 92 -19.96 -3.48 -10.41
CA LYS A 92 -19.69 -4.79 -9.83
C LYS A 92 -20.22 -4.88 -8.40
N LEU A 93 -20.01 -3.84 -7.61
CA LEU A 93 -20.49 -3.74 -6.23
C LEU A 93 -22.02 -3.80 -6.16
N ALA A 94 -22.71 -3.25 -7.16
CA ALA A 94 -24.18 -3.30 -7.25
C ALA A 94 -24.74 -4.73 -7.34
N LYS A 95 -23.94 -5.71 -7.73
CA LYS A 95 -24.34 -7.12 -7.77
C LYS A 95 -24.22 -7.82 -6.40
N VAL A 96 -23.52 -7.19 -5.46
CA VAL A 96 -23.41 -7.67 -4.09
C VAL A 96 -24.58 -7.12 -3.30
N PRO A 97 -25.38 -7.95 -2.58
CA PRO A 97 -26.49 -7.45 -1.78
C PRO A 97 -26.01 -6.56 -0.64
N ASP A 98 -26.84 -5.63 -0.20
CA ASP A 98 -26.59 -4.88 1.03
C ASP A 98 -26.62 -5.83 2.22
N GLY A 99 -25.68 -5.64 3.14
CA GLY A 99 -25.55 -6.54 4.28
C GLY A 99 -24.33 -6.25 5.14
N THR A 100 -24.21 -7.02 6.19
CA THR A 100 -23.08 -6.99 7.10
C THR A 100 -22.55 -8.40 7.28
N TRP A 101 -21.26 -8.57 7.02
CA TRP A 101 -20.54 -9.83 7.19
C TRP A 101 -19.46 -9.61 8.23
N ARG A 102 -19.29 -10.59 9.09
CA ARG A 102 -18.28 -10.56 10.14
C ARG A 102 -17.47 -11.86 10.10
N GLU A 103 -16.17 -11.71 10.09
CA GLU A 103 -15.25 -12.84 10.10
C GLU A 103 -14.24 -12.68 11.23
N ARG A 104 -13.81 -13.80 11.76
CA ARG A 104 -12.84 -13.91 12.83
C ARG A 104 -11.75 -14.88 12.41
N SER A 105 -10.53 -14.42 12.46
CA SER A 105 -9.34 -15.24 12.24
C SER A 105 -8.38 -15.11 13.41
N TYR A 106 -7.36 -15.93 13.43
CA TYR A 106 -6.35 -15.91 14.47
C TYR A 106 -4.96 -15.87 13.84
N VAL A 107 -4.08 -15.09 14.44
CA VAL A 107 -2.66 -15.03 14.12
C VAL A 107 -1.88 -15.59 15.28
N GLU A 108 -0.91 -16.41 14.98
CA GLU A 108 -0.01 -17.01 15.97
C GLU A 108 1.35 -16.33 15.90
N VAL A 109 2.09 -16.41 17.01
CA VAL A 109 3.50 -16.01 17.08
C VAL A 109 3.73 -14.53 16.79
N ALA A 110 3.40 -13.68 17.74
CA ALA A 110 3.73 -12.25 17.69
C ALA A 110 5.24 -11.97 17.74
N TYR A 111 6.01 -12.87 18.38
CA TYR A 111 7.47 -12.83 18.50
C TYR A 111 8.01 -14.25 18.72
N VAL A 112 9.32 -14.41 18.58
CA VAL A 112 9.96 -15.73 18.76
C VAL A 112 9.76 -16.25 20.20
N GLY A 113 9.20 -17.46 20.30
CA GLY A 113 8.88 -18.10 21.58
C GLY A 113 7.48 -17.81 22.12
N ASP A 114 6.71 -16.95 21.44
CA ASP A 114 5.31 -16.73 21.78
C ASP A 114 4.47 -17.98 21.44
N ARG A 115 3.55 -18.34 22.32
CA ARG A 115 2.63 -19.48 22.16
C ARG A 115 1.16 -19.08 22.22
N LYS A 116 0.90 -17.77 22.14
CA LYS A 116 -0.47 -17.24 22.19
C LYS A 116 -1.03 -17.14 20.78
N THR A 117 -2.34 -17.11 20.70
CA THR A 117 -3.09 -16.75 19.50
C THR A 117 -3.73 -15.39 19.68
N TYR A 118 -3.76 -14.60 18.64
CA TYR A 118 -4.30 -13.25 18.65
C TYR A 118 -5.47 -13.17 17.67
N GLN A 119 -6.61 -12.75 18.19
CA GLN A 119 -7.81 -12.62 17.38
C GLN A 119 -7.70 -11.43 16.44
N VAL A 120 -8.05 -11.65 15.20
CA VAL A 120 -8.25 -10.61 14.18
C VAL A 120 -9.72 -10.63 13.75
N MET A 121 -10.40 -9.52 13.93
CA MET A 121 -11.78 -9.34 13.53
C MET A 121 -11.86 -8.46 12.30
N LEU A 122 -12.77 -8.83 11.38
CA LEU A 122 -13.13 -8.00 10.25
C LEU A 122 -14.64 -7.97 10.13
N THR A 123 -15.22 -6.79 10.17
CA THR A 123 -16.61 -6.56 9.80
C THR A 123 -16.64 -5.79 8.49
N MET A 124 -17.29 -6.33 7.49
CA MET A 124 -17.58 -5.65 6.23
C MET A 124 -19.05 -5.32 6.18
N ARG A 125 -19.39 -4.06 5.96
CA ARG A 125 -20.76 -3.62 5.67
C ARG A 125 -20.82 -3.05 4.27
N LYS A 126 -21.68 -3.61 3.44
CA LYS A 126 -22.04 -3.05 2.14
C LYS A 126 -23.36 -2.31 2.26
N GLN A 127 -23.38 -1.07 1.86
CA GLN A 127 -24.55 -0.20 1.89
C GLN A 127 -24.56 0.69 0.63
N GLY A 128 -25.48 0.41 -0.27
CA GLY A 128 -25.56 1.11 -1.55
C GLY A 128 -24.26 0.93 -2.36
N ASP A 129 -23.57 2.01 -2.64
CA ASP A 129 -22.29 2.04 -3.35
C ASP A 129 -21.04 2.09 -2.42
N LYS A 130 -21.22 1.82 -1.12
CA LYS A 130 -20.14 1.89 -0.13
C LYS A 130 -19.83 0.53 0.48
N LEU A 131 -18.54 0.32 0.72
CA LEU A 131 -18.00 -0.72 1.58
C LEU A 131 -17.38 -0.07 2.82
N ILE A 132 -17.84 -0.47 3.98
CA ILE A 132 -17.35 0.01 5.27
C ILE A 132 -16.67 -1.17 5.94
N PHE A 133 -15.43 -1.00 6.33
CA PHE A 133 -14.63 -2.01 7.04
C PHE A 133 -14.34 -1.55 8.45
N ASP A 134 -14.49 -2.46 9.38
CA ASP A 134 -14.26 -2.23 10.80
C ASP A 134 -13.52 -3.45 11.37
N ASN A 135 -12.50 -3.20 12.16
CA ASN A 135 -11.70 -4.22 12.84
C ASN A 135 -11.93 -4.26 14.36
N ALA A 136 -13.01 -3.67 14.85
CA ALA A 136 -13.36 -3.70 16.28
C ALA A 136 -13.44 -5.13 16.80
N GLY A 137 -12.78 -5.37 17.93
CA GLY A 137 -12.61 -6.70 18.53
C GLY A 137 -11.34 -7.44 18.09
N THR A 138 -10.52 -6.84 17.25
CA THR A 138 -9.14 -7.31 17.02
C THR A 138 -8.32 -7.13 18.30
N ALA A 139 -7.42 -8.07 18.59
CA ALA A 139 -6.49 -7.98 19.70
C ALA A 139 -5.65 -6.69 19.63
N ASP A 140 -5.21 -6.22 20.79
CA ASP A 140 -4.32 -5.07 20.90
C ASP A 140 -2.99 -5.32 20.17
N GLN A 141 -2.24 -4.25 19.97
CA GLN A 141 -0.92 -4.29 19.37
C GLN A 141 -0.02 -5.29 20.09
N VAL A 142 0.59 -6.21 19.33
CA VAL A 142 1.50 -7.23 19.86
C VAL A 142 2.65 -7.51 18.90
N GLY A 143 3.88 -7.45 19.40
CA GLY A 143 5.06 -7.89 18.68
C GLY A 143 5.18 -7.38 17.24
N ALA A 144 5.64 -8.26 16.35
CA ALA A 144 5.95 -7.92 14.96
C ALA A 144 4.79 -8.07 13.95
N ILE A 145 3.60 -8.47 14.41
CA ILE A 145 2.44 -8.76 13.54
C ILE A 145 1.48 -7.58 13.36
N ASN A 146 1.89 -6.40 13.78
CA ASN A 146 1.07 -5.20 13.69
C ASN A 146 1.10 -4.61 12.28
N THR A 147 0.06 -3.88 11.95
CA THR A 147 0.00 -3.11 10.70
C THR A 147 -0.48 -1.69 10.96
N THR A 148 -0.06 -0.76 10.11
CA THR A 148 -0.59 0.60 10.11
C THR A 148 -1.95 0.64 9.42
N TYR A 149 -2.69 1.74 9.61
CA TYR A 149 -3.92 1.99 8.85
C TYR A 149 -3.70 1.87 7.33
N SER A 150 -2.61 2.43 6.82
CA SER A 150 -2.27 2.35 5.39
C SER A 150 -1.98 0.92 4.93
N GLY A 151 -1.29 0.13 5.74
CA GLY A 151 -1.02 -1.29 5.46
C GLY A 151 -2.31 -2.11 5.45
N TRP A 152 -3.16 -1.92 6.45
CA TRP A 152 -4.45 -2.59 6.54
C TRP A 152 -5.35 -2.24 5.34
N ARG A 153 -5.47 -0.95 5.02
CA ARG A 153 -6.22 -0.49 3.85
C ARG A 153 -5.67 -1.06 2.55
N GLY A 154 -4.35 -1.14 2.40
CA GLY A 154 -3.70 -1.75 1.24
C GLY A 154 -4.05 -3.23 1.09
N SER A 155 -4.07 -4.00 2.18
CA SER A 155 -4.47 -5.40 2.16
C SER A 155 -5.93 -5.61 1.77
N LEU A 156 -6.83 -4.76 2.28
CA LEU A 156 -8.25 -4.77 1.87
C LEU A 156 -8.38 -4.47 0.37
N MET A 157 -7.65 -3.49 -0.15
CA MET A 157 -7.68 -3.14 -1.57
C MET A 157 -7.15 -4.27 -2.46
N THR A 158 -6.14 -5.00 -2.00
CA THR A 158 -5.64 -6.18 -2.72
C THR A 158 -6.73 -7.24 -2.83
N ALA A 159 -7.38 -7.59 -1.73
CA ALA A 159 -8.48 -8.57 -1.73
C ALA A 159 -9.66 -8.13 -2.61
N ILE A 160 -10.05 -6.86 -2.54
CA ILE A 160 -11.14 -6.30 -3.36
C ILE A 160 -10.76 -6.34 -4.84
N ASN A 161 -9.52 -6.02 -5.19
CA ASN A 161 -9.06 -6.06 -6.56
C ASN A 161 -9.07 -7.49 -7.10
N GLU A 162 -8.60 -8.46 -6.34
CA GLU A 162 -8.58 -9.87 -6.73
C GLU A 162 -9.98 -10.47 -6.87
N LEU A 163 -10.90 -10.14 -5.97
CA LEU A 163 -12.23 -10.74 -5.93
C LEU A 163 -13.25 -10.05 -6.83
N LEU A 164 -13.22 -8.72 -6.92
CA LEU A 164 -14.21 -7.95 -7.66
C LEU A 164 -13.65 -7.32 -8.94
N CYS A 165 -12.39 -6.97 -9.00
CA CYS A 165 -11.82 -6.13 -10.04
C CYS A 165 -10.65 -6.78 -10.79
N TRP A 166 -10.51 -8.11 -10.73
CA TRP A 166 -9.41 -8.87 -11.33
C TRP A 166 -9.25 -8.62 -12.85
N ASP A 167 -10.30 -8.23 -13.54
CA ASP A 167 -10.34 -7.91 -14.97
C ASP A 167 -10.00 -6.43 -15.25
N GLN A 168 -9.61 -5.66 -14.25
CA GLN A 168 -9.35 -4.22 -14.36
C GLN A 168 -7.98 -3.84 -13.81
N LEU A 169 -7.10 -3.37 -14.69
CA LEU A 169 -5.74 -2.99 -14.29
C LEU A 169 -5.65 -1.75 -13.39
N TYR A 170 -6.69 -0.89 -13.35
CA TYR A 170 -6.65 0.42 -12.68
C TYR A 170 -7.77 0.64 -11.67
N ALA A 171 -8.38 -0.43 -11.22
CA ALA A 171 -9.55 -0.36 -10.35
C ALA A 171 -9.30 0.26 -8.96
N ILE A 172 -8.10 0.13 -8.42
CA ILE A 172 -7.76 0.56 -7.05
C ILE A 172 -8.08 2.04 -6.83
N GLY A 173 -7.64 2.92 -7.74
CA GLY A 173 -7.84 4.37 -7.59
C GLY A 173 -9.30 4.80 -7.55
N GLY A 174 -10.16 4.18 -8.35
CA GLY A 174 -11.60 4.44 -8.38
C GLY A 174 -12.32 3.83 -7.18
N ALA A 175 -12.01 2.57 -6.85
CA ALA A 175 -12.61 1.86 -5.72
C ALA A 175 -12.37 2.55 -4.36
N LEU A 176 -11.22 3.20 -4.19
CA LEU A 176 -10.87 3.92 -2.95
C LEU A 176 -11.86 5.03 -2.56
N ARG A 177 -12.69 5.51 -3.47
CA ARG A 177 -13.72 6.52 -3.18
C ARG A 177 -14.95 5.92 -2.49
N HIS A 178 -15.07 4.60 -2.49
CA HIS A 178 -16.23 3.85 -1.98
C HIS A 178 -15.90 2.99 -0.75
N ILE A 179 -14.68 3.17 -0.19
CA ILE A 179 -14.17 2.40 0.95
C ILE A 179 -13.72 3.33 2.06
#